data_10405057e05c0fff4b944e8eaca4759e
#
_entry.id   10405057e05c0fff4b944e8eaca4759e
#
_cell.length_a   1.000
_cell.length_b   1.000
_cell.length_c   1.000
_cell.angle_alpha   90.00
_cell.angle_beta   90.00
_cell.angle_gamma   90.00
#
_symmetry.space_group_name_H-M   'P 1'
#
loop_
_entity.id
_entity.type
_entity.pdbx_description
1 polymer ?
#
loop_
_entity_poly.entity_id
_entity_poly.type
_entity_poly.pdbx_seq_one_letter_code
_entity_poly.pdbx_strand_id
1 'polypeptide(L)'
;MSRFRLLLLSLIVLCGTFLFSESTFAKTIVNPNQTYSTTTLLNDIKKLEKTYPGLVKKEVIGKSEYGRNIYAVSLGKGDSTVFINGSHHAREWITTNLTMNMIDKYAAAYHSNSNLNGYNVKKLLNNTTIWFVPMVNPDGVTLQQFGLKYFPAKDHAKIIKMNAGSKNFKRWKANAKGVDLNRQYSPNWNLLGGPKNPSYKNYNGPKVASASETKAVLSFVDKIDPEMAISYHSSGQIIFWKYQQTGSRYTQDAKYAGKLSTITGYSLVKSKSFGGGFSDWFSNVEKKPAFTIEVSPAVGETHVPLKNYAKIWSQNASIGLYTAQEGFKLFDTRNTVASEKVAKQIKTYNKTAAKLKNYYSTDIKSQSNLKVTSAHKSLYDKTSKEIKKQEKIIAKLPAKYRSKPNAALKTTKSYRDNALTYMTAIQAGDALSTTNKKLMEYLTAGKLNNTTFAAYDKLVKQTTTTESKIKKMYSKNVQRLATAKYITPAKTNKKNTDYDIARYKLLLDMEEQLENEQYDKVKKNITKYKKMKSTNLHKKLESRFKTMIKAIEDELLLLEAEVPVEPEQPAPPNKEPEVPEPTPEPDPEVPEDGTAA
;
A
#
# COMPACT_ATOMS: atom_id res chain seq x y z
N MET A 1 32.97 -26.50 -61.80
CA MET A 1 32.08 -27.32 -60.97
C MET A 1 32.47 -27.35 -59.45
N SER A 2 33.42 -26.58 -58.98
CA SER A 2 33.86 -26.63 -57.57
C SER A 2 33.23 -25.58 -56.65
N ARG A 3 32.69 -24.50 -57.17
CA ARG A 3 32.06 -23.44 -56.32
C ARG A 3 30.60 -23.68 -55.96
N PHE A 4 29.91 -24.58 -56.71
CA PHE A 4 28.51 -24.93 -56.44
C PHE A 4 28.33 -26.01 -55.35
N ARG A 5 29.37 -26.82 -55.12
CA ARG A 5 29.35 -27.84 -54.05
C ARG A 5 29.67 -27.27 -52.67
N LEU A 6 30.40 -26.18 -52.58
CA LEU A 6 30.67 -25.52 -51.28
C LEU A 6 29.45 -24.72 -50.78
N LEU A 7 28.63 -24.16 -51.68
CA LEU A 7 27.41 -23.45 -51.26
C LEU A 7 26.29 -24.40 -50.77
N LEU A 8 26.23 -25.62 -51.31
CA LEU A 8 25.26 -26.59 -50.83
C LEU A 8 25.64 -27.20 -49.46
N LEU A 9 26.92 -27.36 -49.14
CA LEU A 9 27.35 -27.81 -47.82
C LEU A 9 27.18 -26.72 -46.72
N SER A 10 27.35 -25.46 -47.06
CA SER A 10 27.10 -24.35 -46.11
C SER A 10 25.61 -24.14 -45.83
N LEU A 11 24.71 -24.44 -46.79
CA LEU A 11 23.27 -24.36 -46.58
C LEU A 11 22.73 -25.53 -45.73
N ILE A 12 23.34 -26.70 -45.81
CA ILE A 12 22.95 -27.89 -44.98
C ILE A 12 23.43 -27.73 -43.53
N VAL A 13 24.58 -27.06 -43.31
CA VAL A 13 25.06 -26.75 -41.94
C VAL A 13 24.26 -25.60 -41.30
N LEU A 14 23.72 -24.67 -42.07
CA LEU A 14 22.88 -23.57 -41.57
C LEU A 14 21.44 -24.01 -41.29
N CYS A 15 20.91 -25.05 -41.94
CA CYS A 15 19.61 -25.66 -41.63
C CYS A 15 19.66 -26.67 -40.49
N GLY A 16 20.84 -27.12 -40.07
CA GLY A 16 21.01 -28.13 -39.00
C GLY A 16 21.02 -27.56 -37.57
N THR A 17 20.95 -26.23 -37.37
CA THR A 17 20.88 -25.60 -36.07
C THR A 17 19.49 -25.01 -35.77
N PHE A 18 18.42 -25.52 -36.37
CA PHE A 18 17.14 -25.48 -35.70
C PHE A 18 17.27 -26.37 -34.50
N LEU A 19 17.75 -25.76 -33.42
CA LEU A 19 17.58 -26.24 -32.08
C LEU A 19 16.12 -26.70 -31.95
N PHE A 20 15.90 -28.00 -32.01
CA PHE A 20 14.78 -28.58 -31.31
C PHE A 20 14.96 -28.09 -29.88
N SER A 21 14.32 -26.99 -29.54
CA SER A 21 13.99 -26.69 -28.17
C SER A 21 13.18 -27.92 -27.75
N GLU A 22 13.85 -28.91 -27.21
CA GLU A 22 13.15 -29.90 -26.42
C GLU A 22 12.35 -29.08 -25.44
N SER A 23 11.04 -29.06 -25.64
CA SER A 23 10.13 -28.65 -24.59
C SER A 23 10.43 -29.64 -23.46
N THR A 24 11.32 -29.26 -22.56
CA THR A 24 11.57 -29.99 -21.33
C THR A 24 10.23 -29.98 -20.62
N PHE A 25 9.44 -31.03 -20.86
CA PHE A 25 8.25 -31.31 -20.08
C PHE A 25 8.70 -31.24 -18.62
N ALA A 26 8.23 -30.26 -17.90
CA ALA A 26 8.59 -30.11 -16.50
C ALA A 26 8.42 -31.46 -15.81
N LYS A 27 9.51 -32.00 -15.24
CA LYS A 27 9.55 -33.33 -14.62
C LYS A 27 8.37 -33.47 -13.65
N THR A 28 7.51 -34.43 -13.88
CA THR A 28 6.38 -34.73 -12.98
C THR A 28 6.91 -35.00 -11.59
N ILE A 29 6.46 -34.21 -10.61
CA ILE A 29 6.90 -34.28 -9.21
C ILE A 29 6.01 -35.26 -8.44
N VAL A 30 4.70 -35.18 -8.66
CA VAL A 30 3.69 -35.96 -7.96
C VAL A 30 3.47 -37.27 -8.70
N ASN A 31 3.68 -38.41 -8.02
CA ASN A 31 3.21 -39.71 -8.49
C ASN A 31 1.82 -39.96 -7.88
N PRO A 32 0.75 -39.84 -8.67
CA PRO A 32 -0.60 -40.08 -8.13
C PRO A 32 -1.00 -41.56 -8.03
N ASN A 33 -0.20 -42.46 -8.60
CA ASN A 33 -0.49 -43.89 -8.62
C ASN A 33 0.16 -44.63 -7.42
N GLN A 34 -0.01 -44.09 -6.23
CA GLN A 34 0.52 -44.69 -4.99
C GLN A 34 -0.41 -44.43 -3.82
N THR A 35 -0.23 -45.18 -2.73
CA THR A 35 -0.83 -44.84 -1.43
C THR A 35 -0.25 -43.53 -0.93
N TYR A 36 -1.09 -42.51 -0.82
CA TYR A 36 -0.66 -41.17 -0.51
C TYR A 36 -0.69 -40.93 1.01
N SER A 37 0.47 -41.14 1.66
CA SER A 37 0.62 -40.93 3.10
C SER A 37 0.85 -39.46 3.46
N THR A 38 0.76 -39.14 4.75
CA THR A 38 1.12 -37.80 5.27
C THR A 38 2.57 -37.46 4.99
N THR A 39 3.48 -38.45 4.99
CA THR A 39 4.90 -38.24 4.66
C THR A 39 5.08 -37.96 3.17
N THR A 40 4.42 -38.73 2.29
CA THR A 40 4.42 -38.49 0.84
C THR A 40 3.90 -37.07 0.53
N LEU A 41 2.78 -36.72 1.14
CA LEU A 41 2.19 -35.36 1.01
C LEU A 41 3.21 -34.27 1.31
N LEU A 42 3.86 -34.30 2.49
CA LEU A 42 4.82 -33.28 2.87
C LEU A 42 6.04 -33.21 1.94
N ASN A 43 6.55 -34.38 1.53
CA ASN A 43 7.71 -34.46 0.64
C ASN A 43 7.41 -33.86 -0.73
N ASP A 44 6.25 -34.15 -1.29
CA ASP A 44 5.86 -33.62 -2.59
C ASP A 44 5.52 -32.12 -2.53
N ILE A 45 4.87 -31.66 -1.47
CA ILE A 45 4.67 -30.21 -1.23
C ILE A 45 6.03 -29.48 -1.20
N LYS A 46 7.02 -30.01 -0.46
CA LYS A 46 8.37 -29.40 -0.40
C LYS A 46 9.05 -29.34 -1.77
N LYS A 47 8.92 -30.42 -2.56
CA LYS A 47 9.48 -30.46 -3.92
C LYS A 47 8.79 -29.45 -4.84
N LEU A 48 7.45 -29.36 -4.81
CA LEU A 48 6.67 -28.42 -5.60
C LEU A 48 7.05 -26.97 -5.24
N GLU A 49 7.15 -26.66 -3.96
CA GLU A 49 7.53 -25.34 -3.46
C GLU A 49 8.95 -24.93 -3.92
N LYS A 50 9.90 -25.89 -3.89
CA LYS A 50 11.27 -25.71 -4.38
C LYS A 50 11.34 -25.53 -5.90
N THR A 51 10.53 -26.28 -6.65
CA THR A 51 10.55 -26.26 -8.13
C THR A 51 9.84 -25.04 -8.71
N TYR A 52 8.79 -24.56 -8.03
CA TYR A 52 7.96 -23.45 -8.51
C TYR A 52 7.94 -22.28 -7.48
N PRO A 53 9.09 -21.66 -7.19
CA PRO A 53 9.19 -20.61 -6.19
C PRO A 53 8.32 -19.40 -6.55
N GLY A 54 7.61 -18.87 -5.55
CA GLY A 54 6.71 -17.73 -5.73
C GLY A 54 5.37 -18.05 -6.42
N LEU A 55 5.20 -19.27 -6.96
CA LEU A 55 3.94 -19.75 -7.52
C LEU A 55 3.25 -20.73 -6.57
N VAL A 56 4.02 -21.67 -5.99
CA VAL A 56 3.54 -22.64 -5.00
C VAL A 56 4.09 -22.28 -3.63
N LYS A 57 3.23 -22.21 -2.62
CA LYS A 57 3.61 -21.98 -1.22
C LYS A 57 2.78 -22.86 -0.31
N LYS A 58 3.40 -23.38 0.77
CA LYS A 58 2.68 -24.12 1.81
C LYS A 58 2.45 -23.25 3.04
N GLU A 59 1.38 -23.60 3.75
CA GLU A 59 1.06 -23.07 5.08
C GLU A 59 0.59 -24.21 5.98
N VAL A 60 0.93 -24.19 7.26
CA VAL A 60 0.32 -25.06 8.28
C VAL A 60 -0.88 -24.31 8.84
N ILE A 61 -2.08 -24.81 8.53
CA ILE A 61 -3.33 -24.15 8.95
C ILE A 61 -3.84 -24.63 10.32
N GLY A 62 -3.25 -25.70 10.84
CA GLY A 62 -3.59 -26.27 12.14
C GLY A 62 -2.96 -27.64 12.32
N LYS A 63 -3.36 -28.31 13.41
CA LYS A 63 -2.98 -29.68 13.73
C LYS A 63 -4.21 -30.53 13.96
N SER A 64 -4.10 -31.80 13.58
CA SER A 64 -5.10 -32.83 13.87
C SER A 64 -5.11 -33.22 15.36
N GLU A 65 -6.05 -34.04 15.77
CA GLU A 65 -6.24 -34.50 17.16
C GLU A 65 -5.02 -35.24 17.75
N TYR A 66 -4.16 -35.84 16.91
CA TYR A 66 -2.89 -36.47 17.29
C TYR A 66 -1.67 -35.65 16.86
N GLY A 67 -1.84 -34.35 16.62
CA GLY A 67 -0.76 -33.39 16.43
C GLY A 67 -0.12 -33.37 15.04
N ARG A 68 -0.67 -34.08 14.04
CA ARG A 68 -0.19 -34.02 12.65
C ARG A 68 -0.57 -32.69 12.02
N ASN A 69 0.36 -32.08 11.29
CA ASN A 69 0.10 -30.83 10.61
C ASN A 69 -0.93 -31.00 9.49
N ILE A 70 -1.84 -30.03 9.38
CA ILE A 70 -2.76 -29.88 8.26
C ILE A 70 -2.17 -28.79 7.35
N TYR A 71 -1.86 -29.18 6.11
CA TYR A 71 -1.22 -28.29 5.15
C TYR A 71 -2.22 -27.69 4.18
N ALA A 72 -2.15 -26.37 4.01
CA ALA A 72 -2.70 -25.69 2.84
C ALA A 72 -1.57 -25.40 1.84
N VAL A 73 -1.89 -25.48 0.56
CA VAL A 73 -0.97 -25.18 -0.54
C VAL A 73 -1.64 -24.18 -1.46
N SER A 74 -1.03 -22.99 -1.62
CA SER A 74 -1.45 -22.02 -2.62
C SER A 74 -0.77 -22.28 -3.96
N LEU A 75 -1.52 -22.09 -5.03
CA LEU A 75 -1.03 -22.12 -6.40
C LEU A 75 -1.59 -20.90 -7.14
N GLY A 76 -0.72 -19.97 -7.51
CA GLY A 76 -1.10 -18.73 -8.20
C GLY A 76 -0.56 -17.47 -7.55
N LYS A 77 -0.87 -16.32 -8.15
CA LYS A 77 -0.36 -14.97 -7.75
C LYS A 77 -1.47 -13.92 -7.67
N GLY A 78 -2.70 -14.28 -8.02
CA GLY A 78 -3.81 -13.35 -8.09
C GLY A 78 -4.47 -13.10 -6.73
N ASP A 79 -5.11 -11.93 -6.59
CA ASP A 79 -5.85 -11.52 -5.39
C ASP A 79 -7.18 -12.29 -5.25
N SER A 80 -7.76 -12.79 -6.34
CA SER A 80 -8.93 -13.67 -6.28
C SER A 80 -8.53 -15.02 -5.71
N THR A 81 -9.34 -15.58 -4.80
CA THR A 81 -9.07 -16.86 -4.19
C THR A 81 -10.21 -17.85 -4.44
N VAL A 82 -9.86 -19.11 -4.62
CA VAL A 82 -10.78 -20.25 -4.60
C VAL A 82 -10.23 -21.36 -3.73
N PHE A 83 -11.08 -22.22 -3.21
CA PHE A 83 -10.70 -23.25 -2.24
C PHE A 83 -11.05 -24.66 -2.73
N ILE A 84 -10.09 -25.57 -2.65
CA ILE A 84 -10.28 -26.99 -3.02
C ILE A 84 -9.73 -27.85 -1.89
N ASN A 85 -10.53 -28.78 -1.39
CA ASN A 85 -10.07 -29.68 -0.34
C ASN A 85 -10.35 -31.14 -0.68
N GLY A 86 -9.63 -32.04 -0.02
CA GLY A 86 -9.79 -33.47 -0.14
C GLY A 86 -9.59 -34.18 1.20
N SER A 87 -9.95 -35.43 1.25
CA SER A 87 -9.75 -36.33 2.40
C SER A 87 -10.30 -35.81 3.72
N HIS A 88 -11.51 -35.23 3.72
CA HIS A 88 -12.30 -35.09 4.94
C HIS A 88 -12.54 -36.46 5.59
N HIS A 89 -12.78 -37.46 4.76
CA HIS A 89 -12.95 -38.84 5.20
C HIS A 89 -11.67 -39.66 4.96
N ALA A 90 -11.31 -40.45 5.95
CA ALA A 90 -10.06 -41.16 6.00
C ALA A 90 -9.86 -42.16 4.83
N ARG A 91 -10.90 -42.94 4.46
CA ARG A 91 -10.85 -43.92 3.37
C ARG A 91 -10.88 -43.29 1.96
N GLU A 92 -11.07 -41.97 1.87
CA GLU A 92 -11.21 -41.25 0.61
C GLU A 92 -9.91 -40.54 0.17
N TRP A 93 -8.75 -41.06 0.62
CA TRP A 93 -7.43 -40.45 0.39
C TRP A 93 -7.03 -40.36 -1.10
N ILE A 94 -7.73 -41.04 -2.02
CA ILE A 94 -7.57 -40.86 -3.48
C ILE A 94 -7.79 -39.38 -3.89
N THR A 95 -8.57 -38.61 -3.12
CA THR A 95 -8.81 -37.21 -3.35
C THR A 95 -7.58 -36.35 -3.01
N THR A 96 -6.69 -36.79 -2.11
CA THR A 96 -5.36 -36.20 -1.92
C THR A 96 -4.51 -36.42 -3.17
N ASN A 97 -4.49 -37.62 -3.76
CA ASN A 97 -3.76 -37.89 -5.01
C ASN A 97 -4.23 -36.93 -6.11
N LEU A 98 -5.56 -36.77 -6.26
CA LEU A 98 -6.15 -35.88 -7.26
C LEU A 98 -5.74 -34.42 -7.08
N THR A 99 -5.90 -33.89 -5.89
CA THR A 99 -5.60 -32.48 -5.61
C THR A 99 -4.11 -32.17 -5.69
N MET A 100 -3.24 -33.08 -5.24
CA MET A 100 -1.79 -32.95 -5.40
C MET A 100 -1.35 -32.98 -6.87
N ASN A 101 -1.97 -33.89 -7.67
CA ASN A 101 -1.70 -33.94 -9.10
C ASN A 101 -2.20 -32.67 -9.84
N MET A 102 -3.32 -32.06 -9.39
CA MET A 102 -3.75 -30.74 -9.90
C MET A 102 -2.68 -29.68 -9.65
N ILE A 103 -2.14 -29.61 -8.44
CA ILE A 103 -1.09 -28.63 -8.10
C ILE A 103 0.11 -28.81 -9.03
N ASP A 104 0.60 -30.05 -9.20
CA ASP A 104 1.77 -30.36 -10.06
C ASP A 104 1.51 -30.01 -11.52
N LYS A 105 0.42 -30.49 -12.11
CA LYS A 105 0.11 -30.26 -13.53
C LYS A 105 -0.18 -28.81 -13.85
N TYR A 106 -0.87 -28.10 -12.95
CA TYR A 106 -1.15 -26.67 -13.17
C TYR A 106 0.11 -25.81 -12.99
N ALA A 107 0.97 -26.14 -12.03
CA ALA A 107 2.25 -25.45 -11.84
C ALA A 107 3.19 -25.66 -13.04
N ALA A 108 3.26 -26.89 -13.56
CA ALA A 108 4.03 -27.21 -14.76
C ALA A 108 3.50 -26.44 -15.99
N ALA A 109 2.20 -26.44 -16.22
CA ALA A 109 1.57 -25.70 -17.32
C ALA A 109 1.76 -24.18 -17.20
N TYR A 110 1.72 -23.63 -15.97
CA TYR A 110 2.04 -22.23 -15.74
C TYR A 110 3.49 -21.91 -16.12
N HIS A 111 4.43 -22.74 -15.69
CA HIS A 111 5.86 -22.56 -15.94
C HIS A 111 6.20 -22.62 -17.43
N SER A 112 5.66 -23.63 -18.14
CA SER A 112 5.84 -23.80 -19.59
C SER A 112 4.99 -22.85 -20.44
N ASN A 113 4.16 -22.00 -19.82
CA ASN A 113 3.21 -21.10 -20.51
C ASN A 113 2.26 -21.87 -21.47
N SER A 114 1.91 -23.09 -21.11
CA SER A 114 1.04 -23.96 -21.92
C SER A 114 -0.43 -23.88 -21.48
N ASN A 115 -1.32 -24.22 -22.40
CA ASN A 115 -2.73 -24.46 -22.09
C ASN A 115 -2.93 -25.86 -21.53
N LEU A 116 -3.91 -26.01 -20.65
CA LEU A 116 -4.36 -27.31 -20.17
C LEU A 116 -5.88 -27.40 -20.36
N ASN A 117 -6.33 -28.40 -21.12
CA ASN A 117 -7.75 -28.65 -21.42
C ASN A 117 -8.51 -27.36 -21.88
N GLY A 118 -7.89 -26.56 -22.73
CA GLY A 118 -8.46 -25.30 -23.24
C GLY A 118 -8.31 -24.08 -22.34
N TYR A 119 -7.76 -24.22 -21.13
CA TYR A 119 -7.53 -23.09 -20.21
C TYR A 119 -6.12 -22.54 -20.37
N ASN A 120 -5.99 -21.21 -20.49
CA ASN A 120 -4.71 -20.54 -20.37
C ASN A 120 -4.32 -20.46 -18.88
N VAL A 121 -3.51 -21.42 -18.44
CA VAL A 121 -3.17 -21.62 -17.03
C VAL A 121 -2.42 -20.43 -16.46
N LYS A 122 -1.50 -19.85 -17.22
CA LYS A 122 -0.71 -18.69 -16.76
C LYS A 122 -1.58 -17.45 -16.53
N LYS A 123 -2.50 -17.16 -17.43
CA LYS A 123 -3.46 -16.06 -17.27
C LYS A 123 -4.37 -16.27 -16.06
N LEU A 124 -4.87 -17.50 -15.88
CA LEU A 124 -5.74 -17.82 -14.74
C LEU A 124 -5.01 -17.66 -13.41
N LEU A 125 -3.83 -18.24 -13.26
CA LEU A 125 -3.08 -18.23 -12.00
C LEU A 125 -2.42 -16.87 -11.70
N ASN A 126 -2.28 -15.99 -12.69
CA ASN A 126 -1.92 -14.58 -12.44
C ASN A 126 -3.09 -13.77 -11.87
N ASN A 127 -4.32 -14.19 -12.11
CA ASN A 127 -5.53 -13.51 -11.63
C ASN A 127 -6.14 -14.16 -10.39
N THR A 128 -5.85 -15.45 -10.16
CA THR A 128 -6.46 -16.25 -9.09
C THR A 128 -5.40 -17.10 -8.39
N THR A 129 -5.50 -17.16 -7.08
CA THR A 129 -4.78 -18.14 -6.25
C THR A 129 -5.73 -19.25 -5.88
N ILE A 130 -5.42 -20.49 -6.30
CA ILE A 130 -6.14 -21.69 -5.87
C ILE A 130 -5.50 -22.16 -4.56
N TRP A 131 -6.26 -22.21 -3.50
CA TRP A 131 -5.84 -22.78 -2.23
C TRP A 131 -6.32 -24.22 -2.12
N PHE A 132 -5.39 -25.14 -1.93
CA PHE A 132 -5.67 -26.55 -1.71
C PHE A 132 -5.43 -26.93 -0.26
N VAL A 133 -6.34 -27.74 0.32
CA VAL A 133 -6.07 -28.53 1.53
C VAL A 133 -6.19 -29.99 1.13
N PRO A 134 -5.09 -30.61 0.64
CA PRO A 134 -5.16 -31.94 0.01
C PRO A 134 -5.57 -33.06 0.97
N MET A 135 -5.28 -32.92 2.28
CA MET A 135 -5.59 -33.90 3.31
C MET A 135 -6.07 -33.21 4.57
N VAL A 136 -7.39 -33.03 4.68
CA VAL A 136 -8.05 -32.44 5.86
C VAL A 136 -7.91 -33.32 7.10
N ASN A 137 -7.91 -34.63 6.91
CA ASN A 137 -7.95 -35.65 7.98
C ASN A 137 -6.68 -36.52 8.02
N PRO A 138 -5.51 -35.98 8.39
CA PRO A 138 -4.24 -36.71 8.34
C PRO A 138 -4.19 -37.89 9.34
N ASP A 139 -4.85 -37.74 10.51
CA ASP A 139 -4.92 -38.84 11.48
C ASP A 139 -5.77 -40.00 10.99
N GLY A 140 -6.97 -39.69 10.49
CA GLY A 140 -7.86 -40.71 9.96
C GLY A 140 -7.24 -41.45 8.77
N VAL A 141 -6.61 -40.75 7.83
CA VAL A 141 -5.89 -41.32 6.69
C VAL A 141 -4.77 -42.25 7.16
N THR A 142 -3.96 -41.79 8.14
CA THR A 142 -2.89 -42.61 8.74
C THR A 142 -3.46 -43.91 9.38
N LEU A 143 -4.58 -43.79 10.10
CA LEU A 143 -5.24 -44.96 10.72
C LEU A 143 -5.76 -45.92 9.65
N GLN A 144 -6.39 -45.40 8.60
CA GLN A 144 -6.95 -46.24 7.51
C GLN A 144 -5.86 -46.98 6.73
N GLN A 145 -4.71 -46.32 6.50
CA GLN A 145 -3.61 -46.90 5.71
C GLN A 145 -2.75 -47.87 6.51
N PHE A 146 -2.41 -47.53 7.76
CA PHE A 146 -1.37 -48.19 8.55
C PHE A 146 -1.88 -48.82 9.85
N GLY A 147 -3.18 -48.74 10.14
CA GLY A 147 -3.75 -49.19 11.39
C GLY A 147 -3.19 -48.45 12.60
N LEU A 148 -3.03 -49.14 13.69
CA LEU A 148 -2.63 -48.56 14.99
C LEU A 148 -1.14 -48.19 15.09
N LYS A 149 -0.32 -48.54 14.09
CA LYS A 149 1.16 -48.42 14.13
C LYS A 149 1.68 -47.05 14.58
N TYR A 150 1.00 -45.99 14.20
CA TYR A 150 1.42 -44.61 14.46
C TYR A 150 0.57 -43.91 15.51
N PHE A 151 -0.09 -44.67 16.40
CA PHE A 151 -0.91 -44.15 17.50
C PHE A 151 -0.41 -44.67 18.84
N PRO A 152 -0.55 -43.89 19.93
CA PRO A 152 -0.12 -44.30 21.26
C PRO A 152 -0.83 -45.63 21.70
N ALA A 153 -0.09 -46.57 22.28
CA ALA A 153 -0.63 -47.88 22.72
C ALA A 153 -1.83 -47.70 23.68
N LYS A 154 -1.81 -46.70 24.54
CA LYS A 154 -2.92 -46.38 25.47
C LYS A 154 -4.25 -46.04 24.79
N ASP A 155 -4.22 -45.63 23.51
CA ASP A 155 -5.42 -45.30 22.73
C ASP A 155 -5.93 -46.46 21.89
N HIS A 156 -5.15 -47.57 21.72
CA HIS A 156 -5.48 -48.65 20.82
C HIS A 156 -6.83 -49.30 21.13
N ALA A 157 -7.09 -49.66 22.40
CA ALA A 157 -8.35 -50.27 22.81
C ALA A 157 -9.56 -49.38 22.49
N LYS A 158 -9.44 -48.06 22.72
CA LYS A 158 -10.48 -47.07 22.40
C LYS A 158 -10.72 -46.99 20.89
N ILE A 159 -9.66 -46.96 20.09
CA ILE A 159 -9.76 -46.86 18.61
C ILE A 159 -10.41 -48.17 18.06
N ILE A 160 -10.04 -49.35 18.57
CA ILE A 160 -10.65 -50.63 18.19
C ILE A 160 -12.14 -50.63 18.58
N LYS A 161 -12.52 -50.18 19.77
CA LYS A 161 -13.93 -50.07 20.20
C LYS A 161 -14.74 -49.17 19.25
N MET A 162 -14.21 -48.00 18.84
CA MET A 162 -14.85 -47.12 17.85
C MET A 162 -15.00 -47.79 16.48
N ASN A 163 -14.19 -48.76 16.13
CA ASN A 163 -14.28 -49.59 14.91
C ASN A 163 -15.14 -50.87 15.11
N ALA A 164 -16.05 -50.82 16.07
CA ALA A 164 -16.90 -51.98 16.42
C ALA A 164 -16.09 -53.26 16.70
N GLY A 165 -14.98 -53.16 17.43
CA GLY A 165 -14.10 -54.25 17.82
C GLY A 165 -13.11 -54.73 16.74
N SER A 166 -13.22 -54.25 15.52
CA SER A 166 -12.37 -54.68 14.42
C SER A 166 -10.99 -54.00 14.43
N LYS A 167 -9.92 -54.77 14.22
CA LYS A 167 -8.54 -54.26 13.97
C LYS A 167 -8.28 -53.96 12.49
N ASN A 168 -9.24 -54.21 11.60
CA ASN A 168 -9.16 -53.83 10.19
C ASN A 168 -9.77 -52.45 9.97
N PHE A 169 -8.94 -51.44 9.72
CA PHE A 169 -9.34 -50.06 9.54
C PHE A 169 -9.62 -49.64 8.08
N LYS A 170 -9.69 -50.57 7.13
CA LYS A 170 -9.93 -50.23 5.71
C LYS A 170 -11.23 -49.44 5.48
N ARG A 171 -12.25 -49.68 6.32
CA ARG A 171 -13.54 -48.96 6.27
C ARG A 171 -13.57 -47.62 7.01
N TRP A 172 -12.49 -47.23 7.72
CA TRP A 172 -12.47 -46.08 8.58
C TRP A 172 -12.72 -44.76 7.80
N LYS A 173 -13.73 -43.99 8.22
CA LYS A 173 -14.18 -42.75 7.59
C LYS A 173 -13.86 -41.49 8.44
N ALA A 174 -14.07 -41.58 9.75
CA ALA A 174 -13.94 -40.53 10.72
C ALA A 174 -12.48 -40.04 10.90
N ASN A 175 -12.26 -39.01 11.74
CA ASN A 175 -10.92 -38.73 12.26
C ASN A 175 -10.52 -39.77 13.32
N ALA A 176 -9.29 -39.73 13.84
CA ALA A 176 -8.83 -40.75 14.77
C ALA A 176 -9.47 -40.68 16.18
N LYS A 177 -10.27 -39.66 16.48
CA LYS A 177 -11.13 -39.56 17.66
C LYS A 177 -12.56 -40.07 17.40
N GLY A 178 -12.83 -40.62 16.21
CA GLY A 178 -14.13 -41.15 15.83
C GLY A 178 -15.18 -40.10 15.47
N VAL A 179 -14.76 -38.90 15.07
CA VAL A 179 -15.64 -37.80 14.64
C VAL A 179 -15.66 -37.75 13.11
N ASP A 180 -16.83 -37.77 12.50
CA ASP A 180 -17.01 -37.58 11.04
C ASP A 180 -16.86 -36.08 10.73
N LEU A 181 -15.73 -35.69 10.11
CA LEU A 181 -15.40 -34.31 9.86
C LEU A 181 -16.39 -33.62 8.92
N ASN A 182 -17.06 -34.38 8.02
CA ASN A 182 -18.08 -33.82 7.12
C ASN A 182 -19.49 -33.87 7.73
N ARG A 183 -19.56 -33.92 9.08
CA ARG A 183 -20.76 -33.76 9.91
C ARG A 183 -20.55 -32.73 11.02
N GLN A 184 -19.49 -31.93 10.90
CA GLN A 184 -19.04 -30.98 11.93
C GLN A 184 -19.39 -29.51 11.64
N TYR A 185 -20.01 -29.23 10.49
CA TYR A 185 -20.31 -27.87 10.04
C TYR A 185 -21.75 -27.48 10.38
N SER A 186 -22.00 -26.21 10.65
CA SER A 186 -23.34 -25.60 10.66
C SER A 186 -23.81 -25.37 9.20
N PRO A 187 -25.07 -25.17 8.90
CA PRO A 187 -26.26 -25.27 9.76
C PRO A 187 -26.80 -26.70 9.84
N ASN A 188 -27.87 -26.86 10.61
CA ASN A 188 -28.60 -28.12 10.84
C ASN A 188 -27.78 -29.23 11.51
N TRP A 189 -26.64 -28.91 12.12
CA TRP A 189 -25.80 -29.89 12.78
C TRP A 189 -26.57 -30.71 13.84
N ASN A 190 -27.44 -30.06 14.62
CA ASN A 190 -28.27 -30.67 15.65
C ASN A 190 -29.40 -31.58 15.11
N LEU A 191 -29.68 -31.51 13.81
CA LEU A 191 -30.68 -32.34 13.12
C LEU A 191 -30.07 -33.56 12.46
N LEU A 192 -28.73 -33.71 12.52
CA LEU A 192 -28.05 -34.86 11.92
C LEU A 192 -28.29 -36.10 12.75
N GLY A 193 -28.79 -37.17 12.09
CA GLY A 193 -28.82 -38.51 12.64
C GLY A 193 -27.42 -39.12 12.69
N GLY A 194 -27.27 -40.19 13.44
CA GLY A 194 -26.03 -40.95 13.52
C GLY A 194 -25.72 -41.52 14.90
N PRO A 195 -24.54 -42.12 15.09
CA PRO A 195 -24.11 -42.62 16.39
C PRO A 195 -24.07 -41.54 17.43
N LYS A 196 -24.48 -41.85 18.67
CA LYS A 196 -24.38 -40.91 19.81
C LYS A 196 -22.97 -40.83 20.42
N ASN A 197 -22.11 -41.77 20.08
CA ASN A 197 -20.75 -41.92 20.60
C ASN A 197 -19.74 -41.95 19.44
N PRO A 198 -18.45 -41.62 19.71
CA PRO A 198 -17.38 -41.74 18.74
C PRO A 198 -17.40 -43.08 18.00
N SER A 199 -17.36 -43.03 16.66
CA SER A 199 -17.49 -44.17 15.78
C SER A 199 -16.61 -44.03 14.52
N TYR A 200 -16.34 -45.12 13.83
CA TYR A 200 -15.58 -45.10 12.59
C TYR A 200 -16.26 -44.31 11.45
N LYS A 201 -17.55 -43.97 11.58
CA LYS A 201 -18.31 -43.15 10.63
C LYS A 201 -19.49 -42.44 11.30
N ASN A 202 -19.92 -41.36 10.68
CA ASN A 202 -21.18 -40.62 10.89
C ASN A 202 -21.42 -40.03 12.29
N TYR A 203 -20.50 -40.13 13.25
CA TYR A 203 -20.62 -39.43 14.51
C TYR A 203 -20.30 -37.92 14.31
N ASN A 204 -21.27 -37.07 14.57
CA ASN A 204 -21.17 -35.63 14.34
C ASN A 204 -20.42 -34.86 15.44
N GLY A 205 -19.85 -35.58 16.44
CA GLY A 205 -19.14 -34.93 17.58
C GLY A 205 -20.06 -34.40 18.67
N PRO A 206 -19.50 -33.89 19.78
CA PRO A 206 -20.27 -33.34 20.89
C PRO A 206 -20.89 -31.97 20.62
N LYS A 207 -20.36 -31.23 19.66
CA LYS A 207 -20.85 -29.91 19.21
C LYS A 207 -20.32 -29.57 17.82
N VAL A 208 -20.91 -28.54 17.20
CA VAL A 208 -20.41 -27.96 15.94
C VAL A 208 -18.93 -27.61 16.10
N ALA A 209 -18.13 -27.90 15.07
CA ALA A 209 -16.71 -27.60 15.00
C ALA A 209 -15.92 -28.01 16.27
N SER A 210 -16.26 -29.18 16.83
CA SER A 210 -15.52 -29.71 17.99
C SER A 210 -14.14 -30.23 17.59
N ALA A 211 -13.99 -30.82 16.39
CA ALA A 211 -12.74 -31.37 15.88
C ALA A 211 -11.72 -30.28 15.53
N SER A 212 -10.45 -30.53 15.84
CA SER A 212 -9.34 -29.61 15.56
C SER A 212 -9.18 -29.35 14.06
N GLU A 213 -9.38 -30.40 13.24
CA GLU A 213 -9.31 -30.35 11.78
C GLU A 213 -10.39 -29.41 11.20
N THR A 214 -11.62 -29.51 11.72
CA THR A 214 -12.72 -28.64 11.28
C THR A 214 -12.47 -27.17 11.65
N LYS A 215 -11.98 -26.91 12.88
CA LYS A 215 -11.61 -25.55 13.30
C LYS A 215 -10.53 -24.95 12.39
N ALA A 216 -9.52 -25.76 12.03
CA ALA A 216 -8.45 -25.35 11.14
C ALA A 216 -8.98 -24.93 9.77
N VAL A 217 -9.87 -25.73 9.17
CA VAL A 217 -10.49 -25.43 7.87
C VAL A 217 -11.36 -24.17 7.94
N LEU A 218 -12.20 -24.02 8.96
CA LEU A 218 -13.08 -22.86 9.13
C LEU A 218 -12.25 -21.57 9.25
N SER A 219 -11.27 -21.55 10.16
CA SER A 219 -10.40 -20.38 10.35
C SER A 219 -9.59 -20.03 9.10
N PHE A 220 -9.18 -21.05 8.33
CA PHE A 220 -8.44 -20.83 7.11
C PHE A 220 -9.31 -20.28 5.99
N VAL A 221 -10.53 -20.78 5.82
CA VAL A 221 -11.49 -20.25 4.83
C VAL A 221 -11.86 -18.80 5.14
N ASP A 222 -12.10 -18.46 6.40
CA ASP A 222 -12.33 -17.06 6.82
C ASP A 222 -11.14 -16.15 6.46
N LYS A 223 -9.90 -16.64 6.69
CA LYS A 223 -8.67 -15.91 6.35
C LYS A 223 -8.53 -15.61 4.87
N ILE A 224 -8.85 -16.57 4.00
CA ILE A 224 -8.60 -16.46 2.54
C ILE A 224 -9.79 -15.93 1.75
N ASP A 225 -10.98 -15.83 2.34
CA ASP A 225 -12.26 -15.33 1.75
C ASP A 225 -12.52 -15.85 0.31
N PRO A 226 -12.53 -17.17 0.04
CA PRO A 226 -12.56 -17.71 -1.32
C PRO A 226 -13.91 -17.45 -1.99
N GLU A 227 -13.92 -17.21 -3.30
CA GLU A 227 -15.12 -16.92 -4.07
C GLU A 227 -15.94 -18.17 -4.41
N MET A 228 -15.30 -19.34 -4.43
CA MET A 228 -15.92 -20.64 -4.74
C MET A 228 -15.15 -21.75 -4.05
N ALA A 229 -15.84 -22.82 -3.67
CA ALA A 229 -15.20 -23.97 -3.04
C ALA A 229 -15.60 -25.31 -3.70
N ILE A 230 -14.63 -26.23 -3.81
CA ILE A 230 -14.83 -27.64 -4.19
C ILE A 230 -14.35 -28.54 -3.05
N SER A 231 -15.21 -29.44 -2.59
CA SER A 231 -14.87 -30.47 -1.62
C SER A 231 -14.87 -31.83 -2.32
N TYR A 232 -13.69 -32.41 -2.45
CA TYR A 232 -13.56 -33.76 -3.06
C TYR A 232 -13.78 -34.88 -2.06
N HIS A 233 -14.67 -35.77 -2.43
CA HIS A 233 -15.05 -36.97 -1.73
C HIS A 233 -15.00 -38.18 -2.66
N SER A 234 -15.25 -39.36 -2.16
CA SER A 234 -15.49 -40.61 -2.91
C SER A 234 -16.46 -41.51 -2.15
N SER A 235 -17.33 -42.18 -2.82
CA SER A 235 -17.43 -42.50 -4.24
C SER A 235 -18.88 -42.44 -4.72
N GLY A 236 -19.07 -42.37 -6.05
CA GLY A 236 -20.41 -42.41 -6.62
C GLY A 236 -20.56 -41.74 -7.98
N GLN A 237 -19.57 -40.96 -8.43
CA GLN A 237 -19.64 -40.13 -9.66
C GLN A 237 -20.85 -39.20 -9.65
N ILE A 238 -21.07 -38.53 -8.51
CA ILE A 238 -22.17 -37.58 -8.29
C ILE A 238 -21.67 -36.27 -7.74
N ILE A 239 -22.50 -35.20 -7.89
CA ILE A 239 -22.21 -33.85 -7.40
C ILE A 239 -23.36 -33.38 -6.52
N PHE A 240 -23.04 -33.10 -5.24
CA PHE A 240 -23.94 -32.40 -4.34
C PHE A 240 -23.72 -30.89 -4.53
N TRP A 241 -24.82 -30.16 -4.77
CA TRP A 241 -24.78 -28.73 -5.08
C TRP A 241 -25.89 -27.92 -4.44
N LYS A 242 -26.99 -28.58 -4.09
CA LYS A 242 -28.23 -27.96 -3.65
C LYS A 242 -28.39 -28.08 -2.15
N TYR A 243 -28.43 -26.95 -1.47
CA TYR A 243 -28.72 -26.90 -0.03
C TYR A 243 -29.91 -25.99 0.23
N GLN A 244 -29.76 -24.76 0.66
CA GLN A 244 -30.82 -23.79 0.96
C GLN A 244 -30.81 -22.56 0.04
N GLN A 245 -30.16 -22.63 -1.10
CA GLN A 245 -30.14 -21.53 -2.07
C GLN A 245 -31.53 -21.27 -2.64
N THR A 246 -31.86 -19.98 -2.81
CA THR A 246 -33.09 -19.49 -3.41
C THR A 246 -32.81 -18.37 -4.41
N GLY A 247 -33.80 -18.06 -5.28
CA GLY A 247 -33.73 -16.92 -6.20
C GLY A 247 -32.53 -16.97 -7.15
N SER A 248 -31.88 -15.82 -7.33
CA SER A 248 -30.73 -15.66 -8.24
C SER A 248 -29.54 -16.55 -7.86
N ARG A 249 -29.31 -16.81 -6.57
CA ARG A 249 -28.26 -17.72 -6.12
C ARG A 249 -28.50 -19.15 -6.55
N TYR A 250 -29.75 -19.64 -6.42
CA TYR A 250 -30.09 -20.98 -6.89
C TYR A 250 -29.82 -21.12 -8.40
N THR A 251 -30.24 -20.14 -9.19
CA THR A 251 -30.02 -20.13 -10.64
C THR A 251 -28.53 -20.11 -10.98
N GLN A 252 -27.75 -19.32 -10.27
CA GLN A 252 -26.30 -19.23 -10.45
C GLN A 252 -25.58 -20.54 -10.09
N ASP A 253 -25.88 -21.10 -8.91
CA ASP A 253 -25.27 -22.35 -8.44
C ASP A 253 -25.67 -23.54 -9.32
N ALA A 254 -26.91 -23.58 -9.81
CA ALA A 254 -27.38 -24.58 -10.79
C ALA A 254 -26.59 -24.52 -12.10
N LYS A 255 -26.28 -23.31 -12.60
CA LYS A 255 -25.44 -23.12 -13.78
C LYS A 255 -24.02 -23.68 -13.57
N TYR A 256 -23.40 -23.38 -12.42
CA TYR A 256 -22.08 -23.91 -12.09
C TYR A 256 -22.12 -25.43 -11.95
N ALA A 257 -23.09 -25.97 -11.22
CA ALA A 257 -23.27 -27.42 -11.06
C ALA A 257 -23.44 -28.12 -12.42
N GLY A 258 -24.27 -27.58 -13.31
CA GLY A 258 -24.45 -28.12 -14.67
C GLY A 258 -23.14 -28.14 -15.46
N LYS A 259 -22.31 -27.10 -15.34
CA LYS A 259 -20.99 -27.08 -16.01
C LYS A 259 -20.01 -28.10 -15.38
N LEU A 260 -19.99 -28.22 -14.06
CA LEU A 260 -19.20 -29.25 -13.37
C LEU A 260 -19.63 -30.66 -13.80
N SER A 261 -20.93 -30.93 -13.89
CA SER A 261 -21.49 -32.17 -14.42
C SER A 261 -21.04 -32.44 -15.86
N THR A 262 -21.09 -31.45 -16.73
CA THR A 262 -20.62 -31.56 -18.13
C THR A 262 -19.13 -31.90 -18.20
N ILE A 263 -18.28 -31.27 -17.36
CA ILE A 263 -16.83 -31.49 -17.36
C ILE A 263 -16.50 -32.90 -16.86
N THR A 264 -17.12 -33.32 -15.76
CA THR A 264 -16.81 -34.59 -15.09
C THR A 264 -17.54 -35.81 -15.69
N GLY A 265 -18.69 -35.58 -16.30
CA GLY A 265 -19.64 -36.62 -16.65
C GLY A 265 -20.42 -37.15 -15.44
N TYR A 266 -20.38 -36.46 -14.29
CA TYR A 266 -21.02 -36.90 -13.05
C TYR A 266 -22.46 -36.39 -12.94
N SER A 267 -23.34 -37.21 -12.34
CA SER A 267 -24.74 -36.87 -12.15
C SER A 267 -24.94 -35.83 -11.03
N LEU A 268 -25.83 -34.90 -11.25
CA LEU A 268 -26.24 -33.97 -10.19
C LEU A 268 -27.22 -34.66 -9.22
N VAL A 269 -26.97 -34.53 -7.93
CA VAL A 269 -27.91 -34.96 -6.90
C VAL A 269 -29.13 -34.04 -6.91
N LYS A 270 -30.32 -34.64 -7.12
CA LYS A 270 -31.60 -33.91 -7.26
C LYS A 270 -32.14 -33.39 -5.90
N SER A 271 -31.93 -34.18 -4.84
CA SER A 271 -32.38 -33.84 -3.48
C SER A 271 -31.53 -32.73 -2.84
N LYS A 272 -32.13 -32.01 -1.90
CA LYS A 272 -31.37 -31.10 -1.04
C LYS A 272 -30.48 -31.88 -0.09
N SER A 273 -29.30 -31.36 0.23
CA SER A 273 -28.47 -31.87 1.33
C SER A 273 -29.18 -31.59 2.67
N PHE A 274 -28.87 -32.41 3.67
CA PHE A 274 -29.41 -32.25 5.04
C PHE A 274 -28.64 -31.24 5.89
N GLY A 275 -27.47 -30.77 5.42
CA GLY A 275 -26.60 -29.92 6.19
C GLY A 275 -25.47 -30.67 6.90
N GLY A 276 -24.69 -29.96 7.71
CA GLY A 276 -23.58 -30.51 8.49
C GLY A 276 -22.29 -30.74 7.72
N GLY A 277 -22.31 -30.69 6.38
CA GLY A 277 -21.16 -30.81 5.50
C GLY A 277 -20.48 -29.47 5.20
N PHE A 278 -19.22 -29.53 4.77
CA PHE A 278 -18.42 -28.36 4.41
C PHE A 278 -19.09 -27.50 3.32
N SER A 279 -19.53 -28.10 2.21
CA SER A 279 -20.13 -27.37 1.10
C SER A 279 -21.46 -26.72 1.48
N ASP A 280 -22.25 -27.39 2.37
CA ASP A 280 -23.50 -26.84 2.88
C ASP A 280 -23.25 -25.60 3.73
N TRP A 281 -22.25 -25.66 4.61
CA TRP A 281 -21.82 -24.55 5.43
C TRP A 281 -21.34 -23.39 4.55
N PHE A 282 -20.42 -23.64 3.62
CA PHE A 282 -19.86 -22.61 2.77
C PHE A 282 -20.95 -21.91 1.94
N SER A 283 -21.83 -22.68 1.32
CA SER A 283 -22.96 -22.12 0.55
C SER A 283 -23.93 -21.31 1.42
N ASN A 284 -24.17 -21.75 2.66
CA ASN A 284 -25.16 -21.13 3.54
C ASN A 284 -24.58 -19.96 4.36
N VAL A 285 -23.37 -20.09 4.92
CA VAL A 285 -22.75 -19.07 5.78
C VAL A 285 -22.01 -18.04 4.96
N GLU A 286 -21.09 -18.47 4.08
CA GLU A 286 -20.31 -17.57 3.24
C GLU A 286 -21.13 -16.95 2.09
N LYS A 287 -22.32 -17.51 1.81
CA LYS A 287 -23.21 -17.08 0.72
C LYS A 287 -22.55 -17.13 -0.67
N LYS A 288 -21.61 -18.04 -0.86
CA LYS A 288 -20.85 -18.26 -2.09
C LYS A 288 -21.03 -19.69 -2.62
N PRO A 289 -20.75 -19.96 -3.93
CA PRO A 289 -20.92 -21.28 -4.52
C PRO A 289 -19.99 -22.32 -3.92
N ALA A 290 -20.52 -23.50 -3.57
CA ALA A 290 -19.74 -24.65 -3.11
C ALA A 290 -20.35 -25.97 -3.58
N PHE A 291 -19.47 -26.93 -3.92
CA PHE A 291 -19.87 -28.21 -4.51
C PHE A 291 -19.09 -29.36 -3.86
N THR A 292 -19.78 -30.46 -3.55
CA THR A 292 -19.12 -31.71 -3.17
C THR A 292 -19.10 -32.65 -4.39
N ILE A 293 -17.92 -33.08 -4.79
CA ILE A 293 -17.71 -33.99 -5.93
C ILE A 293 -17.26 -35.33 -5.41
N GLU A 294 -18.10 -36.36 -5.61
CA GLU A 294 -17.82 -37.76 -5.28
C GLU A 294 -17.18 -38.44 -6.47
N VAL A 295 -15.86 -38.58 -6.43
CA VAL A 295 -15.12 -39.20 -7.55
C VAL A 295 -15.25 -40.74 -7.57
N SER A 296 -14.94 -41.37 -8.70
CA SER A 296 -14.96 -42.83 -8.93
C SER A 296 -16.35 -43.45 -8.88
N PRO A 297 -16.59 -44.55 -9.59
CA PRO A 297 -17.75 -45.40 -9.32
C PRO A 297 -17.80 -45.85 -7.86
N ALA A 298 -18.97 -46.17 -7.35
CA ALA A 298 -19.18 -46.60 -5.96
C ALA A 298 -18.33 -47.81 -5.59
N VAL A 299 -17.65 -47.73 -4.43
CA VAL A 299 -16.76 -48.81 -3.95
C VAL A 299 -17.15 -49.37 -2.57
N GLY A 300 -18.27 -48.94 -2.02
CA GLY A 300 -18.70 -49.32 -0.69
C GLY A 300 -17.85 -48.73 0.44
N GLU A 301 -17.74 -49.42 1.58
CA GLU A 301 -17.04 -48.91 2.76
C GLU A 301 -15.53 -49.22 2.74
N THR A 302 -14.84 -48.79 1.70
CA THR A 302 -13.38 -48.95 1.56
C THR A 302 -12.79 -47.79 0.78
N HIS A 303 -11.46 -47.77 0.62
CA HIS A 303 -10.80 -46.79 -0.25
C HIS A 303 -11.01 -47.16 -1.73
N VAL A 304 -10.99 -46.15 -2.58
CA VAL A 304 -11.03 -46.33 -4.04
C VAL A 304 -9.73 -46.98 -4.53
N PRO A 305 -9.79 -48.05 -5.32
CA PRO A 305 -8.60 -48.67 -5.89
C PRO A 305 -7.82 -47.73 -6.80
N LEU A 306 -6.48 -47.76 -6.71
CA LEU A 306 -5.59 -46.91 -7.51
C LEU A 306 -5.79 -47.09 -9.03
N LYS A 307 -6.21 -48.30 -9.49
CA LYS A 307 -6.54 -48.52 -10.91
C LYS A 307 -7.62 -47.58 -11.46
N ASN A 308 -8.45 -47.01 -10.61
CA ASN A 308 -9.47 -46.03 -11.01
C ASN A 308 -8.89 -44.61 -11.23
N TYR A 309 -7.64 -44.38 -10.81
CA TYR A 309 -7.10 -43.00 -10.79
C TYR A 309 -7.03 -42.38 -12.17
N ALA A 310 -6.60 -43.09 -13.20
CA ALA A 310 -6.51 -42.54 -14.56
C ALA A 310 -7.85 -41.95 -15.04
N LYS A 311 -8.96 -42.69 -14.76
CA LYS A 311 -10.32 -42.23 -15.08
C LYS A 311 -10.73 -41.03 -14.22
N ILE A 312 -10.44 -41.05 -12.91
CA ILE A 312 -10.70 -39.90 -12.01
C ILE A 312 -9.98 -38.67 -12.54
N TRP A 313 -8.70 -38.78 -12.90
CA TRP A 313 -7.94 -37.67 -13.45
C TRP A 313 -8.54 -37.11 -14.74
N SER A 314 -8.82 -37.97 -15.72
CA SER A 314 -9.40 -37.54 -17.00
C SER A 314 -10.73 -36.76 -16.83
N GLN A 315 -11.52 -37.11 -15.85
CA GLN A 315 -12.81 -36.49 -15.54
C GLN A 315 -12.68 -35.22 -14.74
N ASN A 316 -11.60 -35.02 -13.97
CA ASN A 316 -11.48 -33.90 -13.02
C ASN A 316 -10.33 -32.94 -13.32
N ALA A 317 -9.48 -33.23 -14.29
CA ALA A 317 -8.26 -32.45 -14.59
C ALA A 317 -8.50 -30.94 -14.85
N SER A 318 -9.70 -30.54 -15.26
CA SER A 318 -10.06 -29.15 -15.54
C SER A 318 -10.79 -28.45 -14.40
N ILE A 319 -11.24 -29.19 -13.38
CA ILE A 319 -12.15 -28.61 -12.36
C ILE A 319 -11.50 -27.46 -11.59
N GLY A 320 -10.23 -27.59 -11.19
CA GLY A 320 -9.53 -26.51 -10.49
C GLY A 320 -9.37 -25.26 -11.35
N LEU A 321 -9.12 -25.41 -12.66
CA LEU A 321 -8.99 -24.30 -13.60
C LEU A 321 -10.36 -23.62 -13.86
N TYR A 322 -11.41 -24.41 -14.03
CA TYR A 322 -12.77 -23.90 -14.12
C TYR A 322 -13.16 -23.11 -12.86
N THR A 323 -12.90 -23.69 -11.69
CA THR A 323 -13.17 -23.04 -10.40
C THR A 323 -12.42 -21.70 -10.27
N ALA A 324 -11.16 -21.67 -10.67
CA ALA A 324 -10.35 -20.43 -10.69
C ALA A 324 -10.92 -19.37 -11.65
N GLN A 325 -11.35 -19.79 -12.84
CA GLN A 325 -11.95 -18.89 -13.83
C GLN A 325 -13.25 -18.26 -13.34
N GLU A 326 -14.15 -19.07 -12.81
CA GLU A 326 -15.45 -18.57 -12.33
C GLU A 326 -15.30 -17.79 -11.02
N GLY A 327 -14.40 -18.22 -10.13
CA GLY A 327 -14.05 -17.48 -8.94
C GLY A 327 -13.49 -16.09 -9.27
N PHE A 328 -12.63 -15.97 -10.28
CA PHE A 328 -12.16 -14.66 -10.75
C PHE A 328 -13.30 -13.76 -11.26
N LYS A 329 -14.24 -14.30 -12.01
CA LYS A 329 -15.41 -13.52 -12.49
C LYS A 329 -16.25 -12.99 -11.33
N LEU A 330 -16.47 -13.81 -10.30
CA LEU A 330 -17.19 -13.40 -9.09
C LEU A 330 -16.44 -12.28 -8.36
N PHE A 331 -15.15 -12.46 -8.14
CA PHE A 331 -14.25 -11.48 -7.53
C PHE A 331 -14.24 -10.15 -8.29
N ASP A 332 -14.05 -10.19 -9.62
CA ASP A 332 -13.99 -8.99 -10.48
C ASP A 332 -15.31 -8.23 -10.46
N THR A 333 -16.44 -8.94 -10.55
CA THR A 333 -17.79 -8.35 -10.48
C THR A 333 -18.02 -7.68 -9.12
N ARG A 334 -17.77 -8.38 -8.03
CA ARG A 334 -17.94 -7.89 -6.65
C ARG A 334 -17.12 -6.61 -6.40
N ASN A 335 -15.84 -6.62 -6.79
CA ASN A 335 -14.94 -5.51 -6.55
C ASN A 335 -15.19 -4.33 -7.50
N THR A 336 -15.63 -4.58 -8.73
CA THR A 336 -16.05 -3.52 -9.67
C THR A 336 -17.26 -2.76 -9.11
N VAL A 337 -18.30 -3.48 -8.67
CA VAL A 337 -19.49 -2.88 -8.06
C VAL A 337 -19.13 -2.11 -6.78
N ALA A 338 -18.27 -2.68 -5.92
CA ALA A 338 -17.81 -2.01 -4.71
C ALA A 338 -17.03 -0.72 -5.04
N SER A 339 -16.12 -0.75 -6.00
CA SER A 339 -15.37 0.41 -6.48
C SER A 339 -16.28 1.53 -7.01
N GLU A 340 -17.27 1.17 -7.83
CA GLU A 340 -18.23 2.12 -8.38
C GLU A 340 -19.11 2.75 -7.31
N LYS A 341 -19.58 1.97 -6.34
CA LYS A 341 -20.35 2.44 -5.19
C LYS A 341 -19.56 3.47 -4.39
N VAL A 342 -18.30 3.17 -4.06
CA VAL A 342 -17.41 4.09 -3.32
C VAL A 342 -17.16 5.37 -4.13
N ALA A 343 -16.85 5.25 -5.41
CA ALA A 343 -16.65 6.41 -6.29
C ALA A 343 -17.90 7.30 -6.37
N LYS A 344 -19.09 6.71 -6.46
CA LYS A 344 -20.38 7.43 -6.45
C LYS A 344 -20.62 8.18 -5.13
N GLN A 345 -20.33 7.53 -3.99
CA GLN A 345 -20.46 8.18 -2.68
C GLN A 345 -19.53 9.40 -2.57
N ILE A 346 -18.28 9.28 -3.01
CA ILE A 346 -17.30 10.38 -3.00
C ILE A 346 -17.77 11.50 -3.94
N LYS A 347 -18.23 11.20 -5.14
CA LYS A 347 -18.77 12.21 -6.09
C LYS A 347 -19.98 12.97 -5.49
N THR A 348 -20.83 12.29 -4.75
CA THR A 348 -21.94 12.95 -4.02
C THR A 348 -21.40 13.91 -2.95
N TYR A 349 -20.39 13.49 -2.19
CA TYR A 349 -19.75 14.34 -1.18
C TYR A 349 -19.00 15.54 -1.80
N ASN A 350 -18.48 15.42 -3.01
CA ASN A 350 -17.80 16.52 -3.72
C ASN A 350 -18.70 17.76 -3.86
N LYS A 351 -20.03 17.61 -3.95
CA LYS A 351 -20.98 18.73 -3.94
C LYS A 351 -20.90 19.54 -2.62
N THR A 352 -20.69 18.84 -1.50
CA THR A 352 -20.51 19.48 -0.19
C THR A 352 -19.13 20.12 -0.09
N ALA A 353 -18.07 19.41 -0.48
CA ALA A 353 -16.70 19.92 -0.46
C ALA A 353 -16.51 21.13 -1.37
N ALA A 354 -17.21 21.19 -2.50
CA ALA A 354 -17.18 22.32 -3.44
C ALA A 354 -17.60 23.66 -2.79
N LYS A 355 -18.45 23.62 -1.75
CA LYS A 355 -18.80 24.83 -0.97
C LYS A 355 -17.59 25.51 -0.32
N LEU A 356 -16.47 24.80 -0.12
CA LEU A 356 -15.21 25.41 0.32
C LEU A 356 -14.72 26.49 -0.63
N LYS A 357 -15.01 26.36 -1.94
CA LYS A 357 -14.60 27.33 -2.96
C LYS A 357 -15.18 28.73 -2.67
N ASN A 358 -16.35 28.80 -2.06
CA ASN A 358 -16.95 30.08 -1.66
C ASN A 358 -16.02 30.84 -0.71
N TYR A 359 -15.46 30.18 0.27
CA TYR A 359 -14.62 30.78 1.31
C TYR A 359 -13.22 31.18 0.84
N TYR A 360 -12.67 30.54 -0.20
CA TYR A 360 -11.31 30.85 -0.67
C TYR A 360 -11.26 31.50 -2.06
N SER A 361 -12.43 31.71 -2.71
CA SER A 361 -12.48 32.27 -4.06
C SER A 361 -13.75 33.07 -4.34
N THR A 362 -14.93 32.41 -4.36
CA THR A 362 -16.15 32.96 -4.98
C THR A 362 -16.69 34.19 -4.24
N ASP A 363 -16.71 34.16 -2.91
CA ASP A 363 -17.30 35.20 -2.08
C ASP A 363 -16.31 36.34 -1.72
N ILE A 364 -15.05 36.22 -2.16
CA ILE A 364 -14.00 37.21 -1.87
C ILE A 364 -13.97 38.25 -2.99
N LYS A 365 -14.66 39.36 -2.77
CA LYS A 365 -14.80 40.48 -3.72
C LYS A 365 -13.94 41.69 -3.36
N SER A 366 -13.57 41.84 -2.08
CA SER A 366 -12.82 42.97 -1.54
C SER A 366 -11.83 42.51 -0.47
N GLN A 367 -10.95 43.42 -0.03
CA GLN A 367 -9.99 43.19 1.07
C GLN A 367 -10.71 42.86 2.41
N SER A 368 -11.89 43.42 2.66
CA SER A 368 -12.68 43.18 3.88
C SER A 368 -13.22 41.73 3.94
N ASN A 369 -13.38 41.05 2.81
CA ASN A 369 -13.78 39.63 2.76
C ASN A 369 -12.63 38.66 3.04
N LEU A 370 -11.38 39.14 3.09
CA LEU A 370 -10.21 38.31 3.41
C LEU A 370 -10.19 37.98 4.90
N LYS A 371 -10.82 36.87 5.26
CA LYS A 371 -10.90 36.36 6.65
C LYS A 371 -11.11 34.84 6.67
N VAL A 372 -10.67 34.20 7.73
CA VAL A 372 -10.97 32.79 8.01
C VAL A 372 -12.11 32.72 9.03
N THR A 373 -13.29 32.33 8.57
CA THR A 373 -14.48 32.21 9.44
C THR A 373 -14.54 30.85 10.15
N SER A 374 -15.31 30.76 11.24
CA SER A 374 -15.59 29.48 11.93
C SER A 374 -16.29 28.47 11.00
N ALA A 375 -17.22 28.94 10.14
CA ALA A 375 -17.87 28.09 9.14
C ALA A 375 -16.89 27.51 8.13
N HIS A 376 -15.93 28.33 7.65
CA HIS A 376 -14.85 27.86 6.77
C HIS A 376 -14.01 26.76 7.44
N LYS A 377 -13.55 27.01 8.66
CA LYS A 377 -12.77 26.03 9.43
C LYS A 377 -13.55 24.74 9.69
N SER A 378 -14.82 24.84 10.10
CA SER A 378 -15.70 23.70 10.34
C SER A 378 -15.88 22.83 9.08
N LEU A 379 -16.13 23.45 7.91
CA LEU A 379 -16.29 22.70 6.65
C LEU A 379 -14.98 22.08 6.19
N TYR A 380 -13.84 22.77 6.39
CA TYR A 380 -12.51 22.22 6.13
C TYR A 380 -12.23 20.97 6.99
N ASP A 381 -12.49 21.05 8.30
CA ASP A 381 -12.28 19.95 9.24
C ASP A 381 -13.18 18.75 8.90
N LYS A 382 -14.46 19.00 8.59
CA LYS A 382 -15.42 17.97 8.14
C LYS A 382 -14.95 17.29 6.86
N THR A 383 -14.47 18.07 5.89
CA THR A 383 -13.95 17.54 4.62
C THR A 383 -12.69 16.71 4.84
N SER A 384 -11.79 17.16 5.72
CA SER A 384 -10.56 16.43 6.07
C SER A 384 -10.85 15.09 6.75
N LYS A 385 -11.85 15.04 7.65
CA LYS A 385 -12.32 13.79 8.28
C LYS A 385 -12.91 12.83 7.25
N GLU A 386 -13.73 13.32 6.34
CA GLU A 386 -14.33 12.48 5.28
C GLU A 386 -13.28 11.93 4.33
N ILE A 387 -12.27 12.70 3.92
CA ILE A 387 -11.15 12.21 3.12
C ILE A 387 -10.47 11.02 3.81
N LYS A 388 -10.11 11.14 5.08
CA LYS A 388 -9.48 10.05 5.85
C LYS A 388 -10.34 8.80 5.92
N LYS A 389 -11.67 8.98 6.08
CA LYS A 389 -12.64 7.86 6.07
C LYS A 389 -12.65 7.16 4.71
N GLN A 390 -12.73 7.91 3.62
CA GLN A 390 -12.76 7.36 2.27
C GLN A 390 -11.43 6.68 1.88
N GLU A 391 -10.30 7.22 2.30
CA GLU A 391 -8.98 6.57 2.13
C GLU A 391 -8.94 5.18 2.78
N LYS A 392 -9.48 5.03 4.00
CA LYS A 392 -9.57 3.74 4.67
C LYS A 392 -10.48 2.75 3.94
N ILE A 393 -11.57 3.23 3.35
CA ILE A 393 -12.49 2.40 2.55
C ILE A 393 -11.80 1.96 1.25
N ILE A 394 -11.16 2.88 0.54
CA ILE A 394 -10.44 2.60 -0.70
C ILE A 394 -9.27 1.61 -0.46
N ALA A 395 -8.57 1.74 0.66
CA ALA A 395 -7.46 0.85 1.01
C ALA A 395 -7.88 -0.62 1.16
N LYS A 396 -9.14 -0.88 1.51
CA LYS A 396 -9.71 -2.25 1.59
C LYS A 396 -10.02 -2.87 0.22
N LEU A 397 -10.13 -2.07 -0.84
CA LEU A 397 -10.30 -2.60 -2.19
C LEU A 397 -8.95 -3.17 -2.70
N PRO A 398 -8.96 -4.24 -3.50
CA PRO A 398 -7.76 -4.69 -4.19
C PRO A 398 -7.21 -3.59 -5.11
N ALA A 399 -5.89 -3.56 -5.31
CA ALA A 399 -5.20 -2.44 -5.98
C ALA A 399 -5.81 -2.06 -7.34
N LYS A 400 -6.15 -3.05 -8.15
CA LYS A 400 -6.77 -2.91 -9.48
C LYS A 400 -8.05 -2.04 -9.45
N TYR A 401 -8.82 -2.07 -8.35
CA TYR A 401 -10.15 -1.43 -8.27
C TYR A 401 -10.13 -0.05 -7.57
N ARG A 402 -8.95 0.48 -7.20
CA ARG A 402 -8.80 1.77 -6.49
C ARG A 402 -8.81 2.99 -7.39
N SER A 403 -8.60 2.83 -8.70
CA SER A 403 -8.42 3.96 -9.63
C SER A 403 -9.62 4.91 -9.69
N LYS A 404 -10.84 4.38 -9.90
CA LYS A 404 -12.09 5.18 -9.96
C LYS A 404 -12.36 5.96 -8.65
N PRO A 405 -12.35 5.32 -7.46
CA PRO A 405 -12.52 6.04 -6.19
C PRO A 405 -11.41 7.07 -5.93
N ASN A 406 -10.15 6.75 -6.22
CA ASN A 406 -9.04 7.68 -6.05
C ASN A 406 -9.18 8.92 -6.94
N ALA A 407 -9.60 8.74 -8.20
CA ALA A 407 -9.88 9.85 -9.11
C ALA A 407 -10.99 10.77 -8.55
N ALA A 408 -12.08 10.19 -8.01
CA ALA A 408 -13.13 10.96 -7.36
C ALA A 408 -12.63 11.69 -6.11
N LEU A 409 -11.78 11.05 -5.28
CA LEU A 409 -11.23 11.60 -4.04
C LEU A 409 -10.22 12.73 -4.30
N LYS A 410 -9.51 12.69 -5.43
CA LYS A 410 -8.60 13.76 -5.86
C LYS A 410 -9.31 15.12 -5.93
N THR A 411 -10.55 15.14 -6.42
CA THR A 411 -11.38 16.36 -6.46
C THR A 411 -11.68 16.88 -5.06
N THR A 412 -12.09 16.00 -4.12
CA THR A 412 -12.32 16.38 -2.71
C THR A 412 -11.07 16.96 -2.07
N LYS A 413 -9.92 16.30 -2.28
CA LYS A 413 -8.61 16.76 -1.79
C LYS A 413 -8.27 18.14 -2.34
N SER A 414 -8.49 18.39 -3.63
CA SER A 414 -8.23 19.70 -4.24
C SER A 414 -9.02 20.83 -3.56
N TYR A 415 -10.31 20.63 -3.26
CA TYR A 415 -11.08 21.65 -2.51
C TYR A 415 -10.53 21.89 -1.11
N ARG A 416 -10.17 20.83 -0.38
CA ARG A 416 -9.57 20.90 0.96
C ARG A 416 -8.22 21.61 0.93
N ASP A 417 -7.33 21.28 -0.02
CA ASP A 417 -5.97 21.81 -0.12
C ASP A 417 -5.96 23.28 -0.51
N ASN A 418 -6.85 23.68 -1.42
CA ASN A 418 -7.05 25.09 -1.76
C ASN A 418 -7.56 25.92 -0.55
N ALA A 419 -8.48 25.34 0.24
CA ALA A 419 -8.95 25.97 1.47
C ALA A 419 -7.83 26.11 2.50
N LEU A 420 -7.00 25.08 2.70
CA LEU A 420 -5.85 25.13 3.59
C LEU A 420 -4.83 26.21 3.15
N THR A 421 -4.54 26.25 1.86
CA THR A 421 -3.63 27.25 1.27
C THR A 421 -4.12 28.66 1.55
N TYR A 422 -5.41 28.91 1.34
CA TYR A 422 -6.04 30.19 1.66
C TYR A 422 -5.93 30.52 3.16
N MET A 423 -6.38 29.61 4.04
CA MET A 423 -6.39 29.81 5.49
C MET A 423 -4.99 30.14 6.01
N THR A 424 -3.98 29.40 5.59
CA THR A 424 -2.59 29.62 6.03
C THR A 424 -2.00 30.93 5.51
N ALA A 425 -2.40 31.37 4.33
CA ALA A 425 -1.95 32.64 3.78
C ALA A 425 -2.62 33.83 4.49
N ILE A 426 -3.92 33.76 4.80
CA ILE A 426 -4.62 34.81 5.55
C ILE A 426 -4.06 34.91 6.97
N GLN A 427 -3.86 33.81 7.68
CA GLN A 427 -3.25 33.81 9.02
C GLN A 427 -1.85 34.44 9.01
N ALA A 428 -1.04 34.13 7.99
CA ALA A 428 0.28 34.75 7.84
C ALA A 428 0.16 36.25 7.54
N GLY A 429 -0.81 36.66 6.73
CA GLY A 429 -1.11 38.08 6.44
C GLY A 429 -1.54 38.86 7.68
N ASP A 430 -2.42 38.30 8.49
CA ASP A 430 -2.87 38.95 9.74
C ASP A 430 -1.71 39.09 10.73
N ALA A 431 -0.85 38.08 10.87
CA ALA A 431 0.36 38.16 11.68
C ALA A 431 1.36 39.20 11.17
N LEU A 432 1.53 39.30 9.83
CA LEU A 432 2.35 40.34 9.20
C LEU A 432 1.80 41.76 9.49
N SER A 433 0.48 41.96 9.34
CA SER A 433 -0.18 43.22 9.65
C SER A 433 0.04 43.63 11.11
N THR A 434 -0.06 42.68 12.04
CA THR A 434 0.20 42.93 13.47
C THR A 434 1.64 43.37 13.72
N THR A 435 2.62 42.68 13.09
CA THR A 435 4.04 43.06 13.22
C THR A 435 4.32 44.41 12.59
N ASN A 436 3.73 44.68 11.42
CA ASN A 436 3.87 45.97 10.74
C ASN A 436 3.32 47.13 11.57
N LYS A 437 2.13 46.96 12.15
CA LYS A 437 1.52 47.95 13.05
C LYS A 437 2.43 48.24 14.25
N LYS A 438 2.94 47.20 14.90
CA LYS A 438 3.82 47.34 16.07
C LYS A 438 5.14 48.06 15.75
N LEU A 439 5.74 47.80 14.59
CA LEU A 439 6.93 48.49 14.12
C LEU A 439 6.63 49.99 13.93
N MET A 440 5.50 50.33 13.29
CA MET A 440 5.09 51.72 13.07
C MET A 440 4.82 52.47 14.39
N GLU A 441 4.26 51.79 15.39
CA GLU A 441 4.06 52.34 16.74
C GLU A 441 5.40 52.72 17.39
N TYR A 442 6.44 51.86 17.29
CA TYR A 442 7.78 52.17 17.82
C TYR A 442 8.41 53.37 17.11
N LEU A 443 8.39 53.40 15.78
CA LEU A 443 8.97 54.51 15.00
C LEU A 443 8.25 55.84 15.24
N THR A 444 6.91 55.81 15.31
CA THR A 444 6.11 57.02 15.64
C THR A 444 6.40 57.53 17.05
N ALA A 445 6.71 56.65 17.99
CA ALA A 445 7.13 57.01 19.34
C ALA A 445 8.59 57.53 19.42
N GLY A 446 9.33 57.57 18.29
CA GLY A 446 10.74 57.97 18.23
C GLY A 446 11.71 56.94 18.78
N LYS A 447 11.25 55.68 18.95
CA LYS A 447 12.06 54.57 19.48
C LYS A 447 12.79 53.88 18.32
N LEU A 448 14.11 53.82 18.42
CA LEU A 448 14.97 53.02 17.54
C LEU A 448 16.01 52.33 18.43
N ASN A 449 15.75 51.10 18.76
CA ASN A 449 16.52 50.27 19.70
C ASN A 449 16.40 48.75 19.30
N ASN A 450 17.01 47.85 20.05
CA ASN A 450 17.01 46.40 19.79
C ASN A 450 15.61 45.82 19.59
N THR A 451 14.59 46.31 20.33
CA THR A 451 13.19 45.87 20.15
C THR A 451 12.63 46.31 18.80
N THR A 452 12.98 47.50 18.33
CA THR A 452 12.57 48.04 17.03
C THR A 452 13.25 47.25 15.90
N PHE A 453 14.56 46.99 16.03
CA PHE A 453 15.31 46.16 15.06
C PHE A 453 14.75 44.77 14.97
N ALA A 454 14.48 44.08 16.10
CA ALA A 454 13.85 42.76 16.12
C ALA A 454 12.47 42.75 15.44
N ALA A 455 11.66 43.82 15.62
CA ALA A 455 10.37 43.96 14.94
C ALA A 455 10.54 44.18 13.43
N TYR A 456 11.55 44.95 13.03
CA TYR A 456 11.89 45.14 11.62
C TYR A 456 12.36 43.83 10.94
N ASP A 457 13.29 43.08 11.53
CA ASP A 457 13.77 41.82 11.00
C ASP A 457 12.64 40.82 10.88
N LYS A 458 11.76 40.76 11.87
CA LYS A 458 10.54 39.94 11.83
C LYS A 458 9.61 40.33 10.68
N LEU A 459 9.41 41.64 10.44
CA LEU A 459 8.62 42.19 9.33
C LEU A 459 9.19 41.70 7.99
N VAL A 460 10.51 41.82 7.80
CA VAL A 460 11.21 41.39 6.56
C VAL A 460 10.97 39.90 6.30
N LYS A 461 11.23 39.06 7.29
CA LYS A 461 11.05 37.59 7.20
C LYS A 461 9.59 37.21 6.94
N GLN A 462 8.66 37.82 7.67
CA GLN A 462 7.23 37.56 7.49
C GLN A 462 6.71 38.05 6.14
N THR A 463 7.20 39.18 5.60
CA THR A 463 6.80 39.68 4.28
C THR A 463 7.11 38.64 3.19
N THR A 464 8.34 38.14 3.13
CA THR A 464 8.77 37.11 2.16
C THR A 464 7.95 35.84 2.30
N THR A 465 7.78 35.34 3.54
CA THR A 465 7.02 34.13 3.81
C THR A 465 5.54 34.27 3.41
N THR A 466 4.91 35.41 3.75
CA THR A 466 3.50 35.69 3.46
C THR A 466 3.28 35.85 1.95
N GLU A 467 4.17 36.56 1.26
CA GLU A 467 4.09 36.70 -0.20
C GLU A 467 4.17 35.35 -0.91
N SER A 468 5.07 34.44 -0.48
CA SER A 468 5.17 33.09 -0.99
C SER A 468 3.87 32.29 -0.78
N LYS A 469 3.22 32.42 0.40
CA LYS A 469 1.93 31.76 0.66
C LYS A 469 0.80 32.33 -0.18
N ILE A 470 0.72 33.65 -0.35
CA ILE A 470 -0.28 34.33 -1.18
C ILE A 470 -0.18 33.87 -2.65
N LYS A 471 1.03 33.75 -3.20
CA LYS A 471 1.27 33.27 -4.57
C LYS A 471 0.73 31.87 -4.84
N LYS A 472 0.58 31.03 -3.80
CA LYS A 472 0.04 29.67 -3.88
C LYS A 472 -1.49 29.60 -3.81
N MET A 473 -2.21 30.69 -3.49
CA MET A 473 -3.66 30.71 -3.43
C MET A 473 -4.28 30.37 -4.80
N TYR A 474 -5.44 29.73 -4.78
CA TYR A 474 -6.15 29.28 -5.99
C TYR A 474 -6.54 30.40 -6.95
N SER A 475 -7.09 31.51 -6.41
CA SER A 475 -7.67 32.59 -7.21
C SER A 475 -6.70 33.76 -7.40
N LYS A 476 -6.42 34.16 -8.64
CA LYS A 476 -5.59 35.33 -8.96
C LYS A 476 -6.16 36.65 -8.41
N ASN A 477 -7.49 36.80 -8.45
CA ASN A 477 -8.13 37.97 -7.85
C ASN A 477 -7.89 38.02 -6.33
N VAL A 478 -8.04 36.88 -5.63
CA VAL A 478 -7.78 36.79 -4.19
C VAL A 478 -6.31 37.05 -3.86
N GLN A 479 -5.38 36.56 -4.68
CA GLN A 479 -3.94 36.86 -4.58
C GLN A 479 -3.70 38.38 -4.65
N ARG A 480 -4.30 39.08 -5.64
CA ARG A 480 -4.19 40.54 -5.81
C ARG A 480 -4.73 41.29 -4.59
N LEU A 481 -5.91 40.92 -4.12
CA LEU A 481 -6.52 41.54 -2.93
C LEU A 481 -5.68 41.34 -1.67
N ALA A 482 -5.15 40.13 -1.46
CA ALA A 482 -4.31 39.81 -0.31
C ALA A 482 -2.96 40.51 -0.38
N THR A 483 -2.36 40.63 -1.57
CA THR A 483 -1.13 41.40 -1.78
C THR A 483 -1.34 42.86 -1.44
N ALA A 484 -2.44 43.45 -1.92
CA ALA A 484 -2.77 44.86 -1.63
C ALA A 484 -3.04 45.09 -0.12
N LYS A 485 -3.68 44.12 0.57
CA LYS A 485 -3.97 44.24 2.01
C LYS A 485 -2.74 44.07 2.89
N TYR A 486 -1.89 43.08 2.59
CA TYR A 486 -0.85 42.64 3.52
C TYR A 486 0.57 42.99 3.08
N ILE A 487 0.90 42.77 1.80
CA ILE A 487 2.28 42.88 1.31
C ILE A 487 2.64 44.30 0.96
N THR A 488 1.76 45.01 0.24
CA THR A 488 2.05 46.39 -0.20
C THR A 488 2.35 47.30 0.98
N PRO A 489 1.53 47.35 2.05
CA PRO A 489 1.83 48.23 3.21
C PRO A 489 3.13 47.80 3.91
N ALA A 490 3.39 46.50 4.08
CA ALA A 490 4.60 46.00 4.72
C ALA A 490 5.88 46.36 3.93
N LYS A 491 5.85 46.25 2.59
CA LYS A 491 6.98 46.65 1.73
C LYS A 491 7.22 48.15 1.74
N THR A 492 6.15 48.93 1.73
CA THR A 492 6.25 50.41 1.82
C THR A 492 6.88 50.80 3.15
N ASN A 493 6.38 50.27 4.27
CA ASN A 493 6.91 50.58 5.59
C ASN A 493 8.35 50.08 5.77
N LYS A 494 8.67 48.90 5.25
CA LYS A 494 10.06 48.40 5.22
C LYS A 494 10.99 49.42 4.54
N LYS A 495 10.64 49.84 3.31
CA LYS A 495 11.46 50.78 2.54
C LYS A 495 11.68 52.09 3.28
N ASN A 496 10.64 52.62 3.96
CA ASN A 496 10.75 53.84 4.74
C ASN A 496 11.64 53.62 5.97
N THR A 497 11.48 52.49 6.67
CA THR A 497 12.31 52.13 7.83
C THR A 497 13.77 51.88 7.46
N ASP A 498 14.06 51.37 6.25
CA ASP A 498 15.44 51.22 5.75
C ASP A 498 16.20 52.54 5.76
N TYR A 499 15.56 53.64 5.37
CA TYR A 499 16.18 55.00 5.42
C TYR A 499 16.45 55.45 6.85
N ASP A 500 15.49 55.25 7.76
CA ASP A 500 15.64 55.66 9.16
C ASP A 500 16.74 54.83 9.87
N ILE A 501 16.79 53.50 9.63
CA ILE A 501 17.83 52.62 10.19
C ILE A 501 19.21 52.99 9.64
N ALA A 502 19.34 53.27 8.35
CA ALA A 502 20.62 53.64 7.74
C ALA A 502 21.15 54.95 8.30
N ARG A 503 20.29 55.93 8.48
CA ARG A 503 20.65 57.22 9.09
C ARG A 503 21.06 57.07 10.55
N TYR A 504 20.31 56.28 11.33
CA TYR A 504 20.62 56.02 12.73
C TYR A 504 21.96 55.30 12.93
N LYS A 505 22.21 54.27 12.12
CA LYS A 505 23.51 53.55 12.17
C LYS A 505 24.67 54.50 11.87
N LEU A 506 24.53 55.36 10.87
CA LEU A 506 25.59 56.31 10.53
C LEU A 506 25.83 57.35 11.65
N LEU A 507 24.78 57.71 12.41
CA LEU A 507 24.93 58.57 13.59
C LEU A 507 25.71 57.88 14.70
N LEU A 508 25.37 56.57 14.98
CA LEU A 508 26.11 55.78 15.96
C LEU A 508 27.58 55.54 15.54
N ASP A 509 27.82 55.27 14.26
CA ASP A 509 29.17 55.09 13.72
C ASP A 509 30.01 56.39 13.88
N MET A 510 29.39 57.59 13.76
CA MET A 510 30.07 58.86 13.97
C MET A 510 30.33 59.13 15.46
N GLU A 511 29.43 58.78 16.37
CA GLU A 511 29.67 58.83 17.83
C GLU A 511 30.87 57.96 18.21
N GLU A 512 30.93 56.70 17.74
CA GLU A 512 32.06 55.78 17.96
C GLU A 512 33.37 56.30 17.34
N GLN A 513 33.30 56.93 16.16
CA GLN A 513 34.47 57.53 15.50
C GLN A 513 35.01 58.75 16.23
N LEU A 514 34.15 59.59 16.87
CA LEU A 514 34.59 60.66 17.74
C LEU A 514 35.33 60.11 18.96
N GLU A 515 34.79 59.12 19.65
CA GLU A 515 35.45 58.45 20.79
C GLU A 515 36.82 57.86 20.43
N ASN A 516 37.00 57.47 19.17
CA ASN A 516 38.26 56.89 18.65
C ASN A 516 39.13 57.92 17.91
N GLU A 517 38.92 59.19 18.06
CA GLU A 517 39.70 60.30 17.51
C GLU A 517 39.81 60.31 15.96
N GLN A 518 38.83 59.71 15.24
CA GLN A 518 38.84 59.59 13.78
C GLN A 518 38.13 60.76 13.08
N TYR A 519 38.53 62.00 13.35
CA TYR A 519 37.84 63.23 12.96
C TYR A 519 37.61 63.40 11.47
N ASP A 520 38.54 63.01 10.60
CA ASP A 520 38.37 63.04 9.14
C ASP A 520 37.26 62.09 8.63
N LYS A 521 37.11 60.97 9.27
CA LYS A 521 36.00 60.03 8.94
C LYS A 521 34.66 60.64 9.38
N VAL A 522 34.62 61.27 10.53
CA VAL A 522 33.42 61.94 11.02
C VAL A 522 32.98 63.06 10.06
N LYS A 523 33.86 63.94 9.61
CA LYS A 523 33.58 64.98 8.60
C LYS A 523 32.99 64.39 7.31
N LYS A 524 33.61 63.32 6.80
CA LYS A 524 33.14 62.63 5.62
C LYS A 524 31.74 62.04 5.83
N ASN A 525 31.49 61.47 6.99
CA ASN A 525 30.21 60.87 7.33
C ASN A 525 29.11 61.90 7.62
N ILE A 526 29.41 63.07 8.19
CA ILE A 526 28.47 64.23 8.30
C ILE A 526 28.00 64.67 6.90
N THR A 527 28.94 64.80 5.96
CA THR A 527 28.62 65.15 4.57
C THR A 527 27.72 64.08 3.92
N LYS A 528 28.01 62.80 4.15
CA LYS A 528 27.21 61.66 3.70
C LYS A 528 25.80 61.69 4.33
N TYR A 529 25.69 61.88 5.65
CA TYR A 529 24.43 61.94 6.37
C TYR A 529 23.50 63.03 5.84
N LYS A 530 24.03 64.23 5.60
CA LYS A 530 23.27 65.43 5.06
C LYS A 530 22.69 65.11 3.66
N LYS A 531 23.32 64.22 2.88
CA LYS A 531 22.83 63.81 1.56
C LYS A 531 21.85 62.62 1.63
N MET A 532 21.70 61.95 2.78
CA MET A 532 20.81 60.81 2.93
C MET A 532 19.34 61.26 2.88
N LYS A 533 18.51 60.41 2.25
CA LYS A 533 17.08 60.64 2.13
C LYS A 533 16.39 60.53 3.50
N SER A 534 15.60 61.54 3.86
CA SER A 534 14.64 61.50 4.96
C SER A 534 13.23 61.30 4.41
N THR A 535 12.42 60.46 5.09
CA THR A 535 11.01 60.30 4.74
C THR A 535 10.12 61.35 5.43
N ASN A 536 10.59 61.98 6.49
CA ASN A 536 9.83 62.88 7.36
C ASN A 536 8.52 62.31 7.92
N LEU A 537 8.37 60.97 7.90
CA LEU A 537 7.15 60.28 8.32
C LEU A 537 7.01 60.21 9.85
N HIS A 538 8.12 60.12 10.57
CA HIS A 538 8.16 59.94 12.02
C HIS A 538 8.77 61.16 12.70
N LYS A 539 7.97 62.23 12.92
CA LYS A 539 8.42 63.56 13.45
C LYS A 539 9.31 63.43 14.69
N LYS A 540 8.96 62.56 15.65
CA LYS A 540 9.78 62.41 16.88
C LYS A 540 11.14 61.78 16.57
N LEU A 541 11.23 60.89 15.62
CA LEU A 541 12.48 60.26 15.19
C LEU A 541 13.36 61.27 14.43
N GLU A 542 12.77 62.06 13.55
CA GLU A 542 13.47 63.14 12.85
C GLU A 542 14.01 64.19 13.80
N SER A 543 13.23 64.59 14.83
CA SER A 543 13.70 65.50 15.88
C SER A 543 14.90 64.92 16.62
N ARG A 544 14.85 63.64 17.01
CA ARG A 544 15.96 62.89 17.65
C ARG A 544 17.23 62.92 16.77
N PHE A 545 17.09 62.59 15.49
CA PHE A 545 18.23 62.58 14.55
C PHE A 545 18.85 64.01 14.37
N LYS A 546 18.03 65.06 14.35
CA LYS A 546 18.53 66.43 14.31
C LYS A 546 19.33 66.81 15.55
N THR A 547 18.89 66.33 16.73
CA THR A 547 19.61 66.54 17.97
C THR A 547 20.95 65.82 17.97
N MET A 548 20.97 64.56 17.56
CA MET A 548 22.19 63.73 17.52
C MET A 548 23.22 64.31 16.55
N ILE A 549 22.84 64.58 15.30
CA ILE A 549 23.80 65.16 14.33
C ILE A 549 24.36 66.49 14.78
N LYS A 550 23.54 67.35 15.41
CA LYS A 550 24.01 68.62 15.96
C LYS A 550 25.01 68.37 17.10
N ALA A 551 24.75 67.46 18.03
CA ALA A 551 25.67 67.11 19.10
C ALA A 551 27.03 66.61 18.54
N ILE A 552 27.00 65.72 17.51
CA ILE A 552 28.21 65.27 16.84
C ILE A 552 28.99 66.39 16.17
N GLU A 553 28.29 67.34 15.52
CA GLU A 553 28.91 68.55 14.89
C GLU A 553 29.53 69.44 15.92
N ASP A 554 28.82 69.70 17.04
CA ASP A 554 29.28 70.60 18.12
C ASP A 554 30.50 69.96 18.84
N GLU A 555 30.48 68.64 19.12
CA GLU A 555 31.58 67.90 19.75
C GLU A 555 32.85 67.86 18.86
N LEU A 556 32.66 67.54 17.55
CA LEU A 556 33.78 67.60 16.59
C LEU A 556 34.48 68.93 16.57
N LEU A 557 33.70 70.03 16.61
CA LEU A 557 34.24 71.38 16.60
C LEU A 557 35.07 71.70 17.88
N LEU A 558 34.62 71.21 19.04
CA LEU A 558 35.34 71.36 20.30
C LEU A 558 36.65 70.58 20.30
N LEU A 559 36.61 69.32 19.86
CA LEU A 559 37.79 68.45 19.82
C LEU A 559 38.86 68.90 18.80
N GLU A 560 38.44 69.52 17.70
CA GLU A 560 39.36 70.18 16.75
C GLU A 560 39.99 71.48 17.29
N ALA A 561 39.33 72.16 18.17
CA ALA A 561 39.85 73.39 18.80
C ALA A 561 40.88 73.08 19.91
N GLU A 562 40.85 71.83 20.47
CA GLU A 562 41.78 71.36 21.50
C GLU A 562 43.08 70.75 20.94
N VAL A 563 43.21 70.53 19.61
CA VAL A 563 44.45 70.06 19.00
C VAL A 563 45.49 71.18 18.95
N PRO A 564 46.64 71.12 19.69
CA PRO A 564 47.67 72.16 19.63
C PRO A 564 48.28 72.23 18.22
N VAL A 565 48.35 73.47 17.66
CA VAL A 565 49.12 73.67 16.42
C VAL A 565 50.59 73.47 16.73
N GLU A 566 51.17 72.40 16.27
CA GLU A 566 52.64 72.19 16.27
C GLU A 566 53.29 73.35 15.45
N PRO A 567 54.34 74.04 15.98
CA PRO A 567 54.98 75.07 15.20
C PRO A 567 55.76 74.49 14.03
N GLU A 568 55.61 75.05 12.84
CA GLU A 568 56.35 74.74 11.64
C GLU A 568 57.85 74.66 11.89
N GLN A 569 58.47 73.49 11.68
CA GLN A 569 59.94 73.35 11.61
C GLN A 569 60.44 73.92 10.28
N PRO A 570 61.55 74.70 10.28
CA PRO A 570 62.10 75.24 9.05
C PRO A 570 62.74 74.19 8.18
N ALA A 571 62.58 74.38 6.88
CA ALA A 571 63.02 73.44 5.84
C ALA A 571 64.56 73.20 5.84
N PRO A 572 65.07 71.96 5.69
CA PRO A 572 66.50 71.73 5.46
C PRO A 572 66.84 71.90 3.97
N PRO A 573 68.15 72.27 3.68
CA PRO A 573 68.56 72.71 2.34
C PRO A 573 68.73 71.61 1.33
N ASN A 574 68.60 71.98 0.06
CA ASN A 574 68.76 71.22 -1.14
C ASN A 574 69.96 70.20 -1.14
N LYS A 575 69.74 69.02 -1.55
CA LYS A 575 70.79 68.12 -2.12
C LYS A 575 70.42 67.72 -3.54
N GLU A 576 71.46 67.68 -4.33
CA GLU A 576 71.55 67.36 -5.79
C GLU A 576 71.06 65.96 -6.21
N PRO A 577 70.80 65.77 -7.51
CA PRO A 577 70.13 64.60 -8.03
C PRO A 577 71.03 63.39 -8.23
N GLU A 578 70.64 62.27 -7.83
CA GLU A 578 71.27 60.99 -8.18
C GLU A 578 70.49 60.22 -9.28
N VAL A 579 71.30 59.54 -10.09
CA VAL A 579 71.04 58.88 -11.36
C VAL A 579 70.22 57.59 -11.18
N PRO A 580 69.40 57.15 -12.12
CA PRO A 580 68.58 55.94 -12.00
C PRO A 580 69.35 54.64 -12.32
N GLU A 581 69.17 53.62 -11.54
CA GLU A 581 69.57 52.25 -11.80
C GLU A 581 68.40 51.38 -12.34
N PRO A 582 68.71 50.31 -13.08
CA PRO A 582 67.78 49.68 -14.06
C PRO A 582 66.88 48.59 -13.47
N THR A 583 65.78 48.41 -14.15
CA THR A 583 64.77 47.37 -13.96
C THR A 583 65.34 45.97 -14.15
N PRO A 584 64.90 44.95 -13.39
CA PRO A 584 64.98 43.55 -13.83
C PRO A 584 63.67 43.03 -14.45
N GLU A 585 63.88 42.24 -15.43
CA GLU A 585 62.91 41.50 -16.27
C GLU A 585 62.07 40.46 -15.53
N PRO A 586 60.96 40.01 -16.10
CA PRO A 586 60.07 39.07 -15.46
C PRO A 586 60.45 37.60 -15.72
N ASP A 587 60.27 36.77 -14.73
CA ASP A 587 60.47 35.30 -14.86
C ASP A 587 59.10 34.59 -15.04
N PRO A 588 59.11 33.39 -15.65
CA PRO A 588 58.07 32.90 -16.55
C PRO A 588 56.98 32.03 -15.86
N GLU A 589 55.87 31.92 -16.60
CA GLU A 589 54.74 31.01 -16.38
C GLU A 589 55.17 29.55 -16.29
N VAL A 590 54.51 28.82 -15.43
CA VAL A 590 54.44 27.35 -15.47
C VAL A 590 52.96 26.93 -15.37
N PRO A 591 52.54 25.95 -16.17
CA PRO A 591 51.19 25.77 -16.61
C PRO A 591 50.29 24.91 -15.72
N GLU A 592 48.99 25.07 -15.95
CA GLU A 592 47.91 24.18 -15.50
C GLU A 592 48.11 22.75 -15.99
N ASP A 593 47.75 21.82 -15.15
CA ASP A 593 47.20 20.52 -15.54
C ASP A 593 46.28 20.07 -14.36
N GLY A 594 45.04 19.83 -14.50
CA GLY A 594 44.36 19.00 -15.41
C GLY A 594 43.86 17.76 -14.69
N THR A 595 42.54 17.56 -14.68
CA THR A 595 41.76 16.31 -14.49
C THR A 595 41.40 15.89 -13.06
N ALA A 596 40.14 15.97 -12.78
CA ALA A 596 39.04 14.99 -12.89
C ALA A 596 39.06 13.84 -11.84
N ALA A 597 38.08 13.82 -10.99
CA ALA A 597 37.08 12.74 -10.88
C ALA A 597 35.91 13.25 -10.02
#